data_18e9dc8a27f38f26344f3029c44a26f9
#
_entry.id   18e9dc8a27f38f26344f3029c44a26f9
#
_cell.length_a   1.000
_cell.length_b   1.000
_cell.length_c   1.000
_cell.angle_alpha   90.00
_cell.angle_beta   90.00
_cell.angle_gamma   90.00
#
_symmetry.space_group_name_H-M   'P 1'
#
loop_
_entity.id
_entity.type
_entity.pdbx_description
1 polymer ?
#
loop_
_entity_poly.entity_id
_entity_poly.type
_entity_poly.pdbx_seq_one_letter_code
_entity_poly.pdbx_strand_id
1 'polypeptide(L)'
;MTVPVNRREFLERAALSSAALALIHPTIAAAAVPQQPPGMFLSLAPWATARGVGWPDQARLAAKVGFKGIDWAWGPVREAGVDATRALLAELRIHPTIVNMPGPNVLTVDDAAFKASLKQLDEDTAFAAAIGCTRFQRTLGATTPGGRPKDEHWKIVTGRLAAVSDIMVKHKVHVSLEFLGPMVFRMARAGGPGRRGGEPPVPNAPPPPPPAPPVPFVWSLAETLRLCEASGPNIGITLDAWHWHHSEGTVADILSTPRERIVHVHVSDARAMPPADVQDNMRLLPGEGVMDLVGFFQALRTIGWTGGVACETIGARLDNIAPEEQARLGLASTTAVMQRDGVL
;
A
#
# COMPACT_ATOMS: atom_id res chain seq x y z
N MET A 1 56.35 5.23 -51.61
CA MET A 1 57.25 4.53 -50.66
C MET A 1 56.59 4.51 -49.31
N THR A 2 56.01 3.39 -48.92
CA THR A 2 55.40 3.18 -47.60
C THR A 2 56.48 2.65 -46.68
N VAL A 3 56.78 3.41 -45.63
CA VAL A 3 57.73 2.99 -44.55
C VAL A 3 57.03 1.91 -43.72
N PRO A 4 57.64 0.72 -43.53
CA PRO A 4 57.03 -0.30 -42.70
C PRO A 4 57.07 0.11 -41.23
N VAL A 5 55.91 0.19 -40.57
CA VAL A 5 55.77 0.42 -39.15
C VAL A 5 56.28 -0.80 -38.40
N ASN A 6 57.20 -0.62 -37.49
CA ASN A 6 57.79 -1.72 -36.76
C ASN A 6 56.79 -2.23 -35.66
N ARG A 7 56.89 -3.52 -35.31
CA ARG A 7 55.98 -4.21 -34.39
C ARG A 7 55.87 -3.55 -33.00
N ARG A 8 56.93 -2.84 -32.58
CA ARG A 8 56.98 -2.15 -31.32
C ARG A 8 56.16 -0.84 -31.33
N GLU A 9 56.27 -0.06 -32.40
CA GLU A 9 55.42 1.14 -32.61
C GLU A 9 53.96 0.82 -32.82
N PHE A 10 53.63 -0.35 -33.43
CA PHE A 10 52.24 -0.81 -33.55
C PHE A 10 51.68 -1.18 -32.19
N LEU A 11 52.44 -1.85 -31.33
CA LEU A 11 52.00 -2.22 -29.97
C LEU A 11 51.87 -1.02 -29.03
N GLU A 12 52.76 -0.03 -29.14
CA GLU A 12 52.66 1.21 -28.36
C GLU A 12 51.46 2.07 -28.79
N ARG A 13 51.13 2.12 -30.07
CA ARG A 13 49.92 2.79 -30.57
C ARG A 13 48.64 2.03 -30.21
N ALA A 14 48.65 0.71 -30.21
CA ALA A 14 47.57 -0.13 -29.76
C ALA A 14 47.33 0.01 -28.25
N ALA A 15 48.37 0.10 -27.43
CA ALA A 15 48.27 0.30 -26.00
C ALA A 15 47.69 1.69 -25.62
N LEU A 16 48.08 2.73 -26.36
CA LEU A 16 47.53 4.08 -26.18
C LEU A 16 46.08 4.20 -26.63
N SER A 17 45.66 3.45 -27.67
CA SER A 17 44.27 3.40 -28.10
C SER A 17 43.37 2.61 -27.13
N SER A 18 43.91 1.58 -26.46
CA SER A 18 43.20 0.80 -25.45
C SER A 18 43.02 1.54 -24.12
N ALA A 19 44.01 2.41 -23.79
CA ALA A 19 43.90 3.24 -22.57
C ALA A 19 42.92 4.42 -22.73
N ALA A 20 42.66 4.89 -23.95
CA ALA A 20 41.77 5.99 -24.22
C ALA A 20 40.29 5.56 -24.30
N LEU A 21 39.96 4.23 -24.45
CA LEU A 21 38.62 3.72 -24.46
C LEU A 21 38.14 3.25 -23.07
N ALA A 22 39.00 3.27 -22.05
CA ALA A 22 38.64 2.87 -20.68
C ALA A 22 38.17 4.02 -19.79
N LEU A 23 38.08 5.22 -20.32
CA LEU A 23 37.64 6.41 -19.57
C LEU A 23 36.52 7.11 -20.31
N ILE A 24 35.31 6.68 -20.14
CA ILE A 24 34.04 7.42 -20.03
C ILE A 24 32.92 6.38 -20.09
N HIS A 25 32.85 5.48 -19.11
CA HIS A 25 31.55 5.13 -18.61
C HIS A 25 31.36 6.09 -17.43
N PRO A 26 30.46 7.08 -17.53
CA PRO A 26 30.00 7.72 -16.32
C PRO A 26 29.38 6.58 -15.51
N THR A 27 29.99 6.20 -14.42
CA THR A 27 29.30 5.51 -13.35
C THR A 27 28.16 6.45 -13.01
N ILE A 28 26.98 6.22 -13.60
CA ILE A 28 25.75 6.88 -13.17
C ILE A 28 25.64 6.46 -11.71
N ALA A 29 26.06 7.35 -10.81
CA ALA A 29 25.90 7.12 -9.40
C ALA A 29 24.42 6.80 -9.20
N ALA A 30 24.14 5.59 -8.68
CA ALA A 30 22.76 5.16 -8.50
C ALA A 30 22.02 6.26 -7.74
N ALA A 31 20.93 6.77 -8.31
CA ALA A 31 20.19 7.88 -7.70
C ALA A 31 19.88 7.54 -6.23
N ALA A 32 20.09 8.50 -5.35
CA ALA A 32 19.81 8.30 -3.93
C ALA A 32 18.32 7.98 -3.74
N VAL A 33 18.02 7.00 -2.91
CA VAL A 33 16.65 6.68 -2.53
C VAL A 33 16.09 7.89 -1.78
N PRO A 34 14.90 8.43 -2.18
CA PRO A 34 14.27 9.51 -1.45
C PRO A 34 14.00 9.08 0.00
N GLN A 35 14.52 9.84 0.95
CA GLN A 35 14.27 9.59 2.37
C GLN A 35 12.82 9.92 2.72
N GLN A 36 12.28 9.22 3.71
CA GLN A 36 10.96 9.54 4.25
C GLN A 36 10.99 10.97 4.82
N PRO A 37 10.01 11.82 4.45
CA PRO A 37 9.85 13.14 5.08
C PRO A 37 9.67 13.01 6.61
N PRO A 38 10.13 14.00 7.40
CA PRO A 38 9.92 14.01 8.85
C PRO A 38 8.45 14.21 9.19
N GLY A 39 8.02 13.68 10.34
CA GLY A 39 6.66 13.84 10.84
C GLY A 39 5.61 13.09 10.02
N MET A 40 4.36 13.56 10.09
CA MET A 40 3.30 13.15 9.19
C MET A 40 3.40 13.95 7.90
N PHE A 41 3.26 13.29 6.76
CA PHE A 41 3.31 13.95 5.45
C PHE A 41 2.26 13.38 4.50
N LEU A 42 1.82 14.18 3.52
CA LEU A 42 0.77 13.75 2.62
C LEU A 42 1.32 12.89 1.48
N SER A 43 0.68 11.73 1.27
CA SER A 43 0.93 10.76 0.21
C SER A 43 -0.24 10.74 -0.77
N LEU A 44 0.04 10.69 -2.07
CA LEU A 44 -1.00 10.51 -3.09
C LEU A 44 -1.39 9.04 -3.15
N ALA A 45 -2.69 8.73 -3.01
CA ALA A 45 -3.28 7.43 -3.33
C ALA A 45 -3.93 7.49 -4.72
N PRO A 46 -3.22 7.12 -5.82
CA PRO A 46 -3.70 7.38 -7.17
C PRO A 46 -5.00 6.67 -7.52
N TRP A 47 -5.24 5.47 -6.96
CA TRP A 47 -6.49 4.73 -7.20
C TRP A 47 -7.73 5.42 -6.62
N ALA A 48 -7.55 6.27 -5.62
CA ALA A 48 -8.62 7.00 -4.96
C ALA A 48 -8.75 8.43 -5.47
N THR A 49 -7.63 9.17 -5.53
CA THR A 49 -7.63 10.63 -5.74
C THR A 49 -6.81 11.09 -6.96
N ALA A 50 -6.52 10.19 -7.91
CA ALA A 50 -5.95 10.51 -9.21
C ALA A 50 -6.31 9.40 -10.23
N ARG A 51 -7.56 9.00 -10.24
CA ARG A 51 -8.06 7.84 -10.99
C ARG A 51 -7.81 7.99 -12.49
N GLY A 52 -7.33 6.91 -13.11
CA GLY A 52 -7.05 6.86 -14.56
C GLY A 52 -5.66 7.34 -14.96
N VAL A 53 -4.87 7.90 -14.05
CA VAL A 53 -3.46 8.23 -14.31
C VAL A 53 -2.60 6.99 -14.11
N GLY A 54 -1.71 6.69 -15.07
CA GLY A 54 -0.75 5.61 -15.00
C GLY A 54 0.63 6.06 -14.51
N TRP A 55 1.49 5.10 -14.16
CA TRP A 55 2.90 5.37 -13.92
C TRP A 55 3.63 5.65 -15.25
N PRO A 56 4.58 6.60 -15.37
CA PRO A 56 5.17 7.42 -14.30
C PRO A 56 4.44 8.74 -14.01
N ASP A 57 3.34 9.03 -14.69
CA ASP A 57 2.65 10.32 -14.58
C ASP A 57 1.98 10.51 -13.22
N GLN A 58 1.66 9.42 -12.51
CA GLN A 58 1.22 9.48 -11.12
C GLN A 58 2.26 10.16 -10.22
N ALA A 59 3.55 9.81 -10.37
CA ALA A 59 4.62 10.42 -9.58
C ALA A 59 4.83 11.91 -9.94
N ARG A 60 4.75 12.25 -11.24
CA ARG A 60 4.81 13.65 -11.71
C ARG A 60 3.63 14.46 -11.19
N LEU A 61 2.44 13.89 -11.18
CA LEU A 61 1.25 14.52 -10.65
C LEU A 61 1.37 14.75 -9.14
N ALA A 62 1.86 13.76 -8.38
CA ALA A 62 2.11 13.91 -6.95
C ALA A 62 3.04 15.10 -6.67
N ALA A 63 4.16 15.19 -7.38
CA ALA A 63 5.11 16.30 -7.25
C ALA A 63 4.50 17.65 -7.65
N LYS A 64 3.81 17.69 -8.80
CA LYS A 64 3.15 18.90 -9.32
C LYS A 64 2.12 19.49 -8.35
N VAL A 65 1.34 18.61 -7.72
CA VAL A 65 0.29 19.03 -6.77
C VAL A 65 0.86 19.39 -5.40
N GLY A 66 2.02 18.83 -5.01
CA GLY A 66 2.72 19.17 -3.77
C GLY A 66 2.74 18.06 -2.72
N PHE A 67 2.34 16.85 -3.06
CA PHE A 67 2.53 15.68 -2.21
C PHE A 67 4.01 15.42 -1.94
N LYS A 68 4.31 14.77 -0.83
CA LYS A 68 5.66 14.34 -0.47
C LYS A 68 5.88 12.84 -0.62
N GLY A 69 4.80 12.09 -0.76
CA GLY A 69 4.81 10.65 -0.98
C GLY A 69 3.80 10.21 -2.03
N ILE A 70 3.92 8.94 -2.41
CA ILE A 70 2.99 8.26 -3.31
C ILE A 70 2.80 6.82 -2.86
N ASP A 71 1.56 6.39 -2.83
CA ASP A 71 1.16 5.00 -2.70
C ASP A 71 1.09 4.44 -4.12
N TRP A 72 1.99 3.56 -4.47
CA TRP A 72 2.24 3.24 -5.87
C TRP A 72 1.65 1.90 -6.32
N ALA A 73 1.52 1.72 -7.64
CA ALA A 73 1.01 0.49 -8.24
C ALA A 73 2.16 -0.45 -8.64
N TRP A 74 2.07 -1.74 -8.25
CA TRP A 74 3.13 -2.72 -8.40
C TRP A 74 3.59 -2.94 -9.86
N GLY A 75 2.65 -3.32 -10.75
CA GLY A 75 2.98 -3.78 -12.10
C GLY A 75 3.81 -2.79 -12.91
N PRO A 76 3.30 -1.56 -13.15
CA PRO A 76 4.00 -0.57 -13.96
C PRO A 76 5.36 -0.12 -13.38
N VAL A 77 5.49 -0.07 -12.06
CA VAL A 77 6.76 0.28 -11.39
C VAL A 77 7.77 -0.86 -11.51
N ARG A 78 7.30 -2.11 -11.37
CA ARG A 78 8.14 -3.30 -11.56
C ARG A 78 8.67 -3.39 -12.99
N GLU A 79 7.83 -3.05 -13.98
CA GLU A 79 8.20 -3.01 -15.40
C GLU A 79 9.23 -1.91 -15.68
N ALA A 80 9.09 -0.73 -15.09
CA ALA A 80 10.06 0.36 -15.23
C ALA A 80 11.45 0.00 -14.65
N GLY A 81 11.51 -0.86 -13.65
CA GLY A 81 12.74 -1.31 -13.00
C GLY A 81 13.26 -0.37 -11.93
N VAL A 82 14.27 -0.84 -11.18
CA VAL A 82 14.81 -0.14 -10.00
C VAL A 82 15.41 1.21 -10.37
N ASP A 83 16.33 1.24 -11.34
CA ASP A 83 17.13 2.43 -11.62
C ASP A 83 16.29 3.59 -12.18
N ALA A 84 15.40 3.30 -13.14
CA ALA A 84 14.49 4.30 -13.71
C ALA A 84 13.51 4.83 -12.65
N THR A 85 12.98 3.95 -11.80
CA THR A 85 12.07 4.34 -10.70
C THR A 85 12.79 5.23 -9.70
N ARG A 86 14.00 4.85 -9.24
CA ARG A 86 14.80 5.66 -8.30
C ARG A 86 15.16 7.02 -8.87
N ALA A 87 15.60 7.07 -10.14
CA ALA A 87 15.93 8.32 -10.81
C ALA A 87 14.73 9.28 -10.84
N LEU A 88 13.55 8.78 -11.24
CA LEU A 88 12.32 9.57 -11.28
C LEU A 88 11.92 10.06 -9.89
N LEU A 89 11.88 9.18 -8.90
CA LEU A 89 11.49 9.55 -7.53
C LEU A 89 12.46 10.56 -6.90
N ALA A 90 13.76 10.41 -7.15
CA ALA A 90 14.78 11.34 -6.68
C ALA A 90 14.66 12.72 -7.36
N GLU A 91 14.47 12.77 -8.69
CA GLU A 91 14.22 13.99 -9.45
C GLU A 91 13.01 14.76 -8.90
N LEU A 92 11.91 14.04 -8.68
CA LEU A 92 10.65 14.60 -8.20
C LEU A 92 10.61 14.84 -6.68
N ARG A 93 11.59 14.31 -5.94
CA ARG A 93 11.64 14.33 -4.46
C ARG A 93 10.38 13.74 -3.81
N ILE A 94 9.88 12.65 -4.42
CA ILE A 94 8.70 11.91 -3.94
C ILE A 94 9.16 10.62 -3.25
N HIS A 95 8.68 10.40 -2.01
CA HIS A 95 8.92 9.17 -1.28
C HIS A 95 7.94 8.06 -1.70
N PRO A 96 8.41 6.84 -2.05
CA PRO A 96 7.52 5.70 -2.30
C PRO A 96 6.97 5.19 -0.96
N THR A 97 5.73 5.55 -0.63
CA THR A 97 5.20 5.40 0.74
C THR A 97 4.80 3.95 1.05
N ILE A 98 3.92 3.38 0.25
CA ILE A 98 3.39 2.03 0.45
C ILE A 98 2.94 1.43 -0.89
N VAL A 99 2.86 0.11 -0.95
CA VAL A 99 2.33 -0.63 -2.09
C VAL A 99 1.46 -1.80 -1.64
N ASN A 100 0.41 -2.08 -2.39
CA ASN A 100 -0.33 -3.33 -2.20
C ASN A 100 0.57 -4.53 -2.47
N MET A 101 0.59 -5.50 -1.55
CA MET A 101 1.37 -6.73 -1.69
C MET A 101 1.03 -7.42 -3.01
N PRO A 102 2.01 -7.65 -3.89
CA PRO A 102 1.77 -8.27 -5.19
C PRO A 102 1.42 -9.74 -5.06
N GLY A 103 0.96 -10.32 -6.16
CA GLY A 103 0.64 -11.75 -6.24
C GLY A 103 -0.70 -12.12 -5.60
N PRO A 104 -0.95 -13.43 -5.42
CA PRO A 104 -2.20 -13.93 -4.85
C PRO A 104 -2.34 -13.49 -3.40
N ASN A 105 -3.59 -13.43 -2.92
CA ASN A 105 -3.82 -13.11 -1.52
C ASN A 105 -3.35 -14.26 -0.62
N VAL A 106 -2.16 -14.12 -0.06
CA VAL A 106 -1.51 -15.12 0.80
C VAL A 106 -2.35 -15.56 1.99
N LEU A 107 -3.34 -14.76 2.40
CA LEU A 107 -4.23 -15.09 3.51
C LEU A 107 -5.36 -16.04 3.14
N THR A 108 -5.71 -16.14 1.85
CA THR A 108 -6.91 -16.87 1.38
C THR A 108 -6.64 -17.98 0.37
N VAL A 109 -5.47 -18.01 -0.29
CA VAL A 109 -5.10 -19.09 -1.23
C VAL A 109 -4.93 -20.42 -0.50
N ASP A 110 -4.93 -21.53 -1.24
CA ASP A 110 -4.57 -22.85 -0.67
C ASP A 110 -3.09 -22.90 -0.23
N ASP A 111 -2.73 -23.95 0.52
CA ASP A 111 -1.39 -24.06 1.09
C ASP A 111 -0.29 -24.28 0.05
N ALA A 112 -0.61 -24.92 -1.09
CA ALA A 112 0.36 -25.12 -2.16
C ALA A 112 0.67 -23.80 -2.87
N ALA A 113 -0.35 -23.02 -3.22
CA ALA A 113 -0.21 -21.69 -3.79
C ALA A 113 0.48 -20.72 -2.82
N PHE A 114 0.17 -20.79 -1.52
CA PHE A 114 0.86 -20.01 -0.50
C PHE A 114 2.36 -20.30 -0.48
N LYS A 115 2.75 -21.58 -0.37
CA LYS A 115 4.17 -21.99 -0.35
C LYS A 115 4.90 -21.59 -1.63
N ALA A 116 4.25 -21.73 -2.78
CA ALA A 116 4.82 -21.33 -4.06
C ALA A 116 5.06 -19.81 -4.16
N SER A 117 4.19 -18.99 -3.54
CA SER A 117 4.30 -17.53 -3.59
C SER A 117 5.44 -16.96 -2.73
N LEU A 118 5.95 -17.70 -1.74
CA LEU A 118 6.96 -17.18 -0.81
C LEU A 118 8.29 -16.84 -1.49
N LYS A 119 8.71 -17.62 -2.51
CA LYS A 119 9.93 -17.31 -3.27
C LYS A 119 9.80 -15.99 -4.02
N GLN A 120 8.69 -15.80 -4.73
CA GLN A 120 8.42 -14.55 -5.46
C GLN A 120 8.31 -13.37 -4.50
N LEU A 121 7.75 -13.58 -3.31
CA LEU A 121 7.64 -12.55 -2.28
C LEU A 121 9.01 -12.04 -1.82
N ASP A 122 10.03 -12.90 -1.71
CA ASP A 122 11.40 -12.48 -1.34
C ASP A 122 11.99 -11.55 -2.42
N GLU A 123 11.87 -11.93 -3.70
CA GLU A 123 12.33 -11.12 -4.84
C GLU A 123 11.58 -9.78 -4.93
N ASP A 124 10.27 -9.79 -4.72
CA ASP A 124 9.43 -8.60 -4.76
C ASP A 124 9.75 -7.65 -3.59
N THR A 125 10.03 -8.21 -2.41
CA THR A 125 10.42 -7.43 -1.24
C THR A 125 11.79 -6.77 -1.45
N ALA A 126 12.74 -7.49 -2.02
CA ALA A 126 14.05 -6.94 -2.40
C ALA A 126 13.91 -5.78 -3.40
N PHE A 127 13.04 -5.92 -4.40
CA PHE A 127 12.77 -4.87 -5.38
C PHE A 127 12.18 -3.61 -4.71
N ALA A 128 11.15 -3.77 -3.87
CA ALA A 128 10.53 -2.65 -3.17
C ALA A 128 11.53 -1.92 -2.26
N ALA A 129 12.34 -2.67 -1.50
CA ALA A 129 13.41 -2.10 -0.68
C ALA A 129 14.44 -1.34 -1.51
N ALA A 130 14.81 -1.86 -2.69
CA ALA A 130 15.76 -1.22 -3.60
C ALA A 130 15.28 0.13 -4.13
N ILE A 131 13.98 0.33 -4.34
CA ILE A 131 13.40 1.64 -4.72
C ILE A 131 13.10 2.53 -3.52
N GLY A 132 13.34 2.06 -2.29
CA GLY A 132 13.11 2.81 -1.04
C GLY A 132 11.72 2.63 -0.43
N CYS A 133 10.88 1.76 -0.97
CA CYS A 133 9.62 1.41 -0.35
C CYS A 133 9.82 0.29 0.67
N THR A 134 9.53 0.58 1.93
CA THR A 134 9.69 -0.37 3.04
C THR A 134 8.35 -0.82 3.63
N ARG A 135 7.25 -0.64 2.90
CA ARG A 135 5.90 -0.94 3.38
C ARG A 135 5.07 -1.62 2.31
N PHE A 136 4.51 -2.76 2.67
CA PHE A 136 3.47 -3.44 1.90
C PHE A 136 2.14 -3.38 2.64
N GLN A 137 1.04 -3.28 1.89
CA GLN A 137 -0.32 -3.33 2.45
C GLN A 137 -1.04 -4.59 1.99
N ARG A 138 -1.86 -5.14 2.88
CA ARG A 138 -2.81 -6.20 2.56
C ARG A 138 -4.13 -5.97 3.31
N THR A 139 -5.21 -5.87 2.57
CA THR A 139 -6.56 -5.80 3.15
C THR A 139 -6.97 -7.16 3.71
N LEU A 140 -7.49 -7.18 4.94
CA LEU A 140 -8.05 -8.36 5.61
C LEU A 140 -9.51 -8.55 5.18
N GLY A 141 -9.89 -9.81 4.92
CA GLY A 141 -11.31 -10.12 4.84
C GLY A 141 -11.98 -10.02 6.21
N ALA A 142 -13.10 -9.33 6.29
CA ALA A 142 -13.88 -9.23 7.53
C ALA A 142 -14.63 -10.53 7.91
N THR A 143 -14.62 -11.54 7.02
CA THR A 143 -15.22 -12.86 7.24
C THR A 143 -14.27 -13.98 6.84
N THR A 144 -14.46 -15.15 7.44
CA THR A 144 -13.66 -16.34 7.10
C THR A 144 -14.08 -16.93 5.75
N PRO A 145 -13.14 -17.48 4.95
CA PRO A 145 -13.46 -18.17 3.71
C PRO A 145 -14.32 -19.43 3.96
N GLY A 146 -15.41 -19.59 3.20
CA GLY A 146 -16.25 -20.79 3.21
C GLY A 146 -16.91 -21.10 4.56
N GLY A 147 -17.08 -20.12 5.43
CA GLY A 147 -17.67 -20.31 6.76
C GLY A 147 -16.76 -21.06 7.75
N ARG A 148 -15.45 -21.08 7.51
CA ARG A 148 -14.47 -21.69 8.42
C ARG A 148 -14.59 -21.11 9.82
N PRO A 149 -14.47 -21.92 10.91
CA PRO A 149 -14.43 -21.42 12.29
C PRO A 149 -13.35 -20.36 12.49
N LYS A 150 -13.66 -19.29 13.25
CA LYS A 150 -12.76 -18.14 13.46
C LYS A 150 -11.40 -18.55 13.99
N ASP A 151 -11.35 -19.44 14.98
CA ASP A 151 -10.09 -19.87 15.60
C ASP A 151 -9.21 -20.70 14.67
N GLU A 152 -9.82 -21.51 13.78
CA GLU A 152 -9.08 -22.24 12.78
C GLU A 152 -8.47 -21.29 11.75
N HIS A 153 -9.28 -20.33 11.27
CA HIS A 153 -8.80 -19.33 10.33
C HIS A 153 -7.73 -18.44 10.94
N TRP A 154 -7.85 -18.07 12.21
CA TRP A 154 -6.84 -17.33 12.96
C TRP A 154 -5.48 -18.03 12.94
N LYS A 155 -5.43 -19.32 13.25
CA LYS A 155 -4.20 -20.12 13.22
C LYS A 155 -3.56 -20.15 11.84
N ILE A 156 -4.36 -20.29 10.79
CA ILE A 156 -3.87 -20.26 9.40
C ILE A 156 -3.27 -18.89 9.07
N VAL A 157 -3.99 -17.82 9.35
CA VAL A 157 -3.57 -16.46 9.03
C VAL A 157 -2.30 -16.07 9.79
N THR A 158 -2.24 -16.33 11.10
CA THR A 158 -1.05 -16.04 11.91
C THR A 158 0.17 -16.84 11.45
N GLY A 159 0.02 -18.13 11.15
CA GLY A 159 1.12 -18.95 10.63
C GLY A 159 1.64 -18.47 9.28
N ARG A 160 0.75 -18.04 8.38
CA ARG A 160 1.13 -17.48 7.08
C ARG A 160 1.79 -16.12 7.20
N LEU A 161 1.25 -15.24 8.03
CA LEU A 161 1.84 -13.93 8.30
C LEU A 161 3.21 -14.05 8.98
N ALA A 162 3.42 -15.03 9.84
CA ALA A 162 4.73 -15.31 10.43
C ALA A 162 5.75 -15.68 9.32
N ALA A 163 5.40 -16.57 8.40
CA ALA A 163 6.28 -16.91 7.27
C ALA A 163 6.56 -15.73 6.35
N VAL A 164 5.58 -14.86 6.11
CA VAL A 164 5.75 -13.59 5.38
C VAL A 164 6.69 -12.65 6.15
N SER A 165 6.49 -12.51 7.47
CA SER A 165 7.33 -11.70 8.37
C SER A 165 8.79 -12.12 8.29
N ASP A 166 9.08 -13.43 8.35
CA ASP A 166 10.44 -13.97 8.28
C ASP A 166 11.19 -13.64 6.97
N ILE A 167 10.45 -13.49 5.88
CA ILE A 167 11.01 -13.04 4.61
C ILE A 167 11.26 -11.54 4.64
N MET A 168 10.25 -10.76 4.97
CA MET A 168 10.28 -9.32 4.80
C MET A 168 11.20 -8.61 5.80
N VAL A 169 11.39 -9.16 6.99
CA VAL A 169 12.31 -8.60 7.99
C VAL A 169 13.76 -8.55 7.50
N LYS A 170 14.16 -9.50 6.63
CA LYS A 170 15.50 -9.54 6.02
C LYS A 170 15.78 -8.29 5.17
N HIS A 171 14.74 -7.73 4.58
CA HIS A 171 14.79 -6.53 3.74
C HIS A 171 14.38 -5.27 4.51
N LYS A 172 14.11 -5.35 5.83
CA LYS A 172 13.60 -4.25 6.66
C LYS A 172 12.27 -3.68 6.15
N VAL A 173 11.40 -4.55 5.64
CA VAL A 173 10.09 -4.20 5.10
C VAL A 173 9.01 -4.61 6.10
N HIS A 174 7.99 -3.76 6.25
CA HIS A 174 6.81 -4.00 7.07
C HIS A 174 5.63 -4.44 6.19
N VAL A 175 4.75 -5.25 6.75
CA VAL A 175 3.42 -5.52 6.20
C VAL A 175 2.39 -4.82 7.04
N SER A 176 1.55 -4.03 6.43
CA SER A 176 0.38 -3.47 7.09
C SER A 176 -0.89 -4.23 6.72
N LEU A 177 -1.69 -4.51 7.72
CA LEU A 177 -2.99 -5.13 7.58
C LEU A 177 -4.07 -4.06 7.70
N GLU A 178 -4.92 -3.95 6.70
CA GLU A 178 -6.06 -3.05 6.71
C GLU A 178 -7.32 -3.86 7.01
N PHE A 179 -7.97 -3.59 8.13
CA PHE A 179 -9.24 -4.22 8.49
C PHE A 179 -10.42 -3.48 7.85
N LEU A 180 -11.52 -4.19 7.61
CA LEU A 180 -12.74 -3.64 7.01
C LEU A 180 -13.81 -3.44 8.08
N GLY A 181 -13.96 -2.19 8.55
CA GLY A 181 -14.85 -1.81 9.66
C GLY A 181 -16.35 -1.83 9.35
N PRO A 182 -16.85 -1.38 8.17
CA PRO A 182 -18.29 -1.30 7.91
C PRO A 182 -19.02 -2.64 8.09
N MET A 183 -20.24 -2.56 8.63
CA MET A 183 -21.07 -3.72 8.92
C MET A 183 -21.34 -4.59 7.68
N VAL A 184 -21.46 -3.99 6.51
CA VAL A 184 -21.69 -4.69 5.24
C VAL A 184 -20.63 -5.76 4.96
N PHE A 185 -19.37 -5.52 5.31
CA PHE A 185 -18.28 -6.49 5.11
C PHE A 185 -18.37 -7.68 6.07
N ARG A 186 -18.89 -7.48 7.27
CA ARG A 186 -19.10 -8.55 8.26
C ARG A 186 -20.30 -9.44 7.93
N MET A 187 -21.27 -8.88 7.22
CA MET A 187 -22.47 -9.58 6.76
C MET A 187 -22.30 -10.13 5.35
N ALA A 188 -21.30 -9.69 4.60
CA ALA A 188 -21.03 -10.16 3.26
C ALA A 188 -20.46 -11.59 3.29
N ARG A 189 -21.02 -12.45 2.46
CA ARG A 189 -20.43 -13.77 2.23
C ARG A 189 -19.05 -13.60 1.60
N ALA A 190 -18.05 -14.32 2.09
CA ALA A 190 -16.73 -14.35 1.46
C ALA A 190 -16.89 -14.79 0.00
N GLY A 191 -16.69 -13.86 -0.94
CA GLY A 191 -16.98 -14.06 -2.37
C GLY A 191 -18.19 -13.29 -2.89
N GLY A 192 -18.74 -12.35 -2.11
CA GLY A 192 -19.86 -11.47 -2.51
C GLY A 192 -19.62 -10.70 -3.83
N PRO A 193 -20.58 -9.88 -4.31
CA PRO A 193 -20.75 -9.44 -5.72
C PRO A 193 -19.61 -8.66 -6.38
N GLY A 194 -18.38 -8.74 -5.88
CA GLY A 194 -17.17 -8.17 -6.49
C GLY A 194 -16.26 -9.17 -7.23
N ARG A 195 -16.48 -10.48 -7.16
CA ARG A 195 -15.70 -11.46 -7.95
C ARG A 195 -16.36 -11.67 -9.34
N ARG A 196 -15.95 -10.87 -10.31
CA ARG A 196 -16.07 -11.24 -11.73
C ARG A 196 -15.08 -12.38 -11.98
N GLY A 197 -15.57 -13.60 -12.23
CA GLY A 197 -14.76 -14.76 -12.58
C GLY A 197 -15.35 -16.11 -12.19
N GLY A 198 -16.66 -16.22 -12.11
CA GLY A 198 -17.33 -17.53 -12.12
C GLY A 198 -17.39 -18.06 -13.55
N GLU A 199 -17.03 -19.33 -13.77
CA GLU A 199 -17.34 -20.02 -15.02
C GLU A 199 -18.86 -19.88 -15.32
N PRO A 200 -19.23 -19.77 -16.61
CA PRO A 200 -20.64 -19.72 -16.97
C PRO A 200 -21.35 -20.98 -16.44
N PRO A 201 -22.60 -20.86 -15.95
CA PRO A 201 -23.32 -21.98 -15.39
C PRO A 201 -23.43 -23.12 -16.43
N VAL A 202 -23.07 -24.31 -16.02
CA VAL A 202 -23.24 -25.51 -16.87
C VAL A 202 -24.73 -25.74 -17.06
N PRO A 203 -25.26 -25.79 -18.30
CA PRO A 203 -26.66 -26.05 -18.54
C PRO A 203 -27.11 -27.37 -17.88
N ASN A 204 -28.20 -27.36 -17.13
CA ASN A 204 -28.77 -28.51 -16.42
C ASN A 204 -28.00 -29.06 -15.21
N ALA A 205 -26.99 -28.36 -14.69
CA ALA A 205 -26.42 -28.73 -13.40
C ALA A 205 -27.42 -28.40 -12.27
N PRO A 206 -27.50 -29.26 -11.23
CA PRO A 206 -28.28 -28.93 -10.04
C PRO A 206 -27.79 -27.63 -9.42
N PRO A 207 -28.65 -26.77 -8.84
CA PRO A 207 -28.17 -25.55 -8.19
C PRO A 207 -27.17 -25.90 -7.10
N PRO A 208 -26.08 -25.13 -6.98
CA PRO A 208 -25.10 -25.37 -5.92
C PRO A 208 -25.81 -25.23 -4.55
N PRO A 209 -25.34 -25.96 -3.54
CA PRO A 209 -25.89 -25.83 -2.19
C PRO A 209 -25.79 -24.37 -1.73
N PRO A 210 -26.74 -23.89 -0.92
CA PRO A 210 -26.68 -22.53 -0.40
C PRO A 210 -25.33 -22.33 0.32
N PRO A 211 -24.63 -21.21 0.05
CA PRO A 211 -23.35 -20.96 0.70
C PRO A 211 -23.51 -20.85 2.21
N ALA A 212 -22.52 -21.32 2.95
CA ALA A 212 -22.48 -21.20 4.41
C ALA A 212 -22.66 -19.74 4.87
N PRO A 213 -23.29 -19.49 6.02
CA PRO A 213 -23.42 -18.14 6.57
C PRO A 213 -22.02 -17.53 6.79
N PRO A 214 -21.88 -16.20 6.65
CA PRO A 214 -20.62 -15.54 6.92
C PRO A 214 -20.23 -15.69 8.39
N VAL A 215 -18.97 -16.02 8.67
CA VAL A 215 -18.39 -16.04 10.00
C VAL A 215 -17.50 -14.81 10.13
N PRO A 216 -17.81 -13.81 10.97
CA PRO A 216 -16.97 -12.64 11.18
C PRO A 216 -15.55 -13.02 11.63
N PHE A 217 -14.55 -12.34 11.07
CA PHE A 217 -13.16 -12.58 11.40
C PHE A 217 -12.56 -11.39 12.16
N VAL A 218 -11.74 -10.57 11.51
CA VAL A 218 -11.08 -9.39 12.10
C VAL A 218 -11.60 -8.15 11.39
N TRP A 219 -12.14 -7.20 12.15
CA TRP A 219 -12.83 -6.02 11.59
C TRP A 219 -12.67 -4.75 12.46
N SER A 220 -11.83 -4.78 13.50
CA SER A 220 -11.57 -3.64 14.38
C SER A 220 -10.08 -3.43 14.64
N LEU A 221 -9.71 -2.24 15.08
CA LEU A 221 -8.32 -1.90 15.39
C LEU A 221 -7.74 -2.84 16.46
N ALA A 222 -8.47 -3.08 17.55
CA ALA A 222 -8.01 -3.93 18.64
C ALA A 222 -7.81 -5.41 18.22
N GLU A 223 -8.69 -5.95 17.38
CA GLU A 223 -8.52 -7.32 16.88
C GLU A 223 -7.35 -7.40 15.89
N THR A 224 -7.18 -6.38 15.05
CA THR A 224 -6.06 -6.32 14.09
C THR A 224 -4.73 -6.22 14.81
N LEU A 225 -4.64 -5.41 15.88
CA LEU A 225 -3.43 -5.32 16.70
C LEU A 225 -3.04 -6.68 17.29
N ARG A 226 -3.99 -7.40 17.88
CA ARG A 226 -3.74 -8.77 18.40
C ARG A 226 -3.26 -9.73 17.30
N LEU A 227 -3.82 -9.62 16.10
CA LEU A 227 -3.38 -10.43 14.96
C LEU A 227 -1.93 -10.08 14.56
N CYS A 228 -1.58 -8.80 14.50
CA CYS A 228 -0.23 -8.34 14.20
C CYS A 228 0.79 -8.84 15.24
N GLU A 229 0.47 -8.73 16.53
CA GLU A 229 1.31 -9.20 17.62
C GLU A 229 1.56 -10.70 17.57
N ALA A 230 0.54 -11.48 17.23
CA ALA A 230 0.65 -12.94 17.08
C ALA A 230 1.40 -13.38 15.80
N SER A 231 1.65 -12.46 14.85
CA SER A 231 2.14 -12.79 13.51
C SER A 231 3.61 -12.43 13.26
N GLY A 232 4.17 -11.45 14.00
CA GLY A 232 5.57 -11.08 13.81
C GLY A 232 5.87 -9.61 14.12
N PRO A 233 7.17 -9.26 14.26
CA PRO A 233 7.57 -7.92 14.72
C PRO A 233 7.34 -6.82 13.66
N ASN A 234 7.38 -7.15 12.38
CA ASN A 234 7.19 -6.23 11.26
C ASN A 234 5.78 -6.31 10.62
N ILE A 235 4.84 -6.97 11.28
CA ILE A 235 3.43 -6.94 10.90
C ILE A 235 2.74 -5.84 11.70
N GLY A 236 2.08 -4.92 10.99
CA GLY A 236 1.41 -3.77 11.57
C GLY A 236 0.08 -3.47 10.88
N ILE A 237 -0.38 -2.25 11.00
CA ILE A 237 -1.73 -1.83 10.66
C ILE A 237 -1.68 -0.68 9.66
N THR A 238 -2.45 -0.77 8.59
CA THR A 238 -2.95 0.41 7.89
C THR A 238 -4.16 0.91 8.64
N LEU A 239 -4.01 2.03 9.32
CA LEU A 239 -5.09 2.66 10.06
C LEU A 239 -5.86 3.57 9.11
N ASP A 240 -6.95 3.05 8.56
CA ASP A 240 -7.89 3.83 7.76
C ASP A 240 -8.97 4.42 8.66
N ALA A 241 -9.09 5.75 8.65
CA ALA A 241 -10.08 6.47 9.44
C ALA A 241 -11.52 6.04 9.13
N TRP A 242 -11.84 5.70 7.87
CA TRP A 242 -13.14 5.17 7.49
C TRP A 242 -13.45 3.85 8.18
N HIS A 243 -12.53 2.90 8.11
CA HIS A 243 -12.69 1.60 8.74
C HIS A 243 -12.66 1.68 10.26
N TRP A 244 -11.82 2.56 10.82
CA TRP A 244 -11.80 2.84 12.24
C TRP A 244 -13.16 3.37 12.73
N HIS A 245 -13.70 4.41 12.08
CA HIS A 245 -15.02 4.99 12.44
C HIS A 245 -16.14 3.95 12.37
N HIS A 246 -16.23 3.22 11.27
CA HIS A 246 -17.30 2.24 11.06
C HIS A 246 -17.12 0.90 11.81
N SER A 247 -16.01 0.71 12.50
CA SER A 247 -15.83 -0.35 13.49
C SER A 247 -16.12 0.09 14.91
N GLU A 248 -16.73 1.27 15.09
CA GLU A 248 -16.96 1.88 16.41
C GLU A 248 -15.64 2.16 17.16
N GLY A 249 -14.56 2.41 16.41
CA GLY A 249 -13.25 2.71 16.95
C GLY A 249 -13.22 4.02 17.73
N THR A 250 -12.45 4.05 18.79
CA THR A 250 -12.32 5.20 19.68
C THR A 250 -10.93 5.81 19.62
N VAL A 251 -10.80 7.07 20.02
CA VAL A 251 -9.51 7.76 20.20
C VAL A 251 -8.62 6.98 21.19
N ALA A 252 -9.21 6.39 22.22
CA ALA A 252 -8.50 5.57 23.22
C ALA A 252 -7.85 4.32 22.58
N ASP A 253 -8.48 3.71 21.56
CA ASP A 253 -7.90 2.57 20.86
C ASP A 253 -6.63 2.98 20.12
N ILE A 254 -6.62 4.16 19.49
CA ILE A 254 -5.42 4.70 18.82
C ILE A 254 -4.33 5.00 19.86
N LEU A 255 -4.67 5.66 20.96
CA LEU A 255 -3.73 6.02 22.01
C LEU A 255 -3.10 4.78 22.68
N SER A 256 -3.81 3.65 22.72
CA SER A 256 -3.31 2.38 23.27
C SER A 256 -2.50 1.55 22.25
N THR A 257 -2.53 1.91 20.98
CA THR A 257 -1.80 1.20 19.93
C THR A 257 -0.34 1.65 19.90
N PRO A 258 0.65 0.72 20.02
CA PRO A 258 2.05 1.07 19.87
C PRO A 258 2.29 1.72 18.49
N ARG A 259 2.93 2.90 18.47
CA ARG A 259 3.11 3.69 17.23
C ARG A 259 3.83 2.91 16.11
N GLU A 260 4.73 2.02 16.47
CA GLU A 260 5.48 1.17 15.52
C GLU A 260 4.59 0.10 14.86
N ARG A 261 3.40 -0.15 15.40
CA ARG A 261 2.39 -1.02 14.79
C ARG A 261 1.52 -0.28 13.76
N ILE A 262 1.49 1.04 13.76
CA ILE A 262 0.80 1.81 12.71
C ILE A 262 1.80 2.07 11.60
N VAL A 263 1.64 1.36 10.48
CA VAL A 263 2.57 1.40 9.34
C VAL A 263 2.21 2.48 8.34
N HIS A 264 0.92 2.70 8.13
CA HIS A 264 0.37 3.67 7.18
C HIS A 264 -0.99 4.18 7.64
N VAL A 265 -1.40 5.34 7.14
CA VAL A 265 -2.69 5.96 7.46
C VAL A 265 -3.43 6.32 6.19
N HIS A 266 -4.67 5.84 6.08
CA HIS A 266 -5.64 6.33 5.12
C HIS A 266 -6.65 7.25 5.81
N VAL A 267 -7.12 8.28 5.09
CA VAL A 267 -8.10 9.21 5.60
C VAL A 267 -9.16 9.53 4.54
N SER A 268 -10.39 9.54 4.96
CA SER A 268 -11.57 10.06 4.26
C SER A 268 -12.56 10.52 5.32
N ASP A 269 -13.79 10.84 4.92
CA ASP A 269 -14.85 11.18 5.85
C ASP A 269 -16.15 10.45 5.52
N ALA A 270 -17.11 10.46 6.44
CA ALA A 270 -18.37 9.73 6.36
C ALA A 270 -19.59 10.62 6.59
N ARG A 271 -20.68 10.32 5.90
CA ARG A 271 -21.99 10.87 6.24
C ARG A 271 -22.58 10.17 7.46
N ALA A 272 -23.38 10.88 8.25
CA ALA A 272 -24.23 10.25 9.24
C ALA A 272 -25.27 9.37 8.55
N MET A 273 -25.23 8.07 8.78
CA MET A 273 -26.17 7.10 8.22
C MET A 273 -26.22 5.83 9.07
N PRO A 274 -27.31 5.03 8.97
CA PRO A 274 -27.39 3.75 9.66
C PRO A 274 -26.23 2.81 9.23
N PRO A 275 -25.58 2.08 10.16
CA PRO A 275 -24.46 1.20 9.85
C PRO A 275 -24.73 0.14 8.77
N ALA A 276 -25.98 -0.31 8.65
CA ALA A 276 -26.41 -1.28 7.63
C ALA A 276 -26.42 -0.71 6.19
N ASP A 277 -26.48 0.61 6.05
CA ASP A 277 -26.56 1.31 4.75
C ASP A 277 -25.19 1.77 4.24
N VAL A 278 -24.15 1.69 5.09
CA VAL A 278 -22.81 2.12 4.76
C VAL A 278 -22.19 1.23 3.68
N GLN A 279 -21.73 1.85 2.58
CA GLN A 279 -20.98 1.20 1.51
C GLN A 279 -19.63 1.86 1.36
N ASP A 280 -18.58 1.12 1.01
CA ASP A 280 -17.21 1.63 0.92
C ASP A 280 -17.01 2.75 -0.12
N ASN A 281 -17.86 2.78 -1.14
CA ASN A 281 -17.85 3.80 -2.18
C ASN A 281 -18.62 5.08 -1.83
N MET A 282 -19.01 5.26 -0.57
CA MET A 282 -19.72 6.45 -0.08
C MET A 282 -18.82 7.44 0.66
N ARG A 283 -17.52 7.28 0.53
CA ARG A 283 -16.54 8.12 1.23
C ARG A 283 -16.59 9.57 0.76
N LEU A 284 -16.41 10.50 1.70
CA LEU A 284 -16.30 11.94 1.49
C LEU A 284 -14.84 12.39 1.61
N LEU A 285 -14.54 13.57 1.12
CA LEU A 285 -13.26 14.21 1.40
C LEU A 285 -13.13 14.54 2.90
N PRO A 286 -11.92 14.45 3.48
CA PRO A 286 -11.68 14.79 4.88
C PRO A 286 -12.24 16.16 5.25
N GLY A 287 -13.05 16.23 6.30
CA GLY A 287 -13.71 17.45 6.79
C GLY A 287 -15.08 17.74 6.17
N GLU A 288 -15.57 16.92 5.23
CA GLU A 288 -16.91 17.07 4.66
C GLU A 288 -18.00 16.31 5.44
N GLY A 289 -17.63 15.47 6.41
CA GLY A 289 -18.53 14.55 7.10
C GLY A 289 -18.58 14.72 8.60
N VAL A 290 -18.84 13.61 9.28
CA VAL A 290 -19.12 13.58 10.74
C VAL A 290 -18.07 12.82 11.54
N MET A 291 -17.00 12.31 10.90
CA MET A 291 -15.97 11.55 11.62
C MET A 291 -15.15 12.47 12.54
N ASP A 292 -14.75 11.96 13.71
CA ASP A 292 -13.84 12.66 14.61
C ASP A 292 -12.40 12.59 14.08
N LEU A 293 -12.14 13.30 12.98
CA LEU A 293 -10.79 13.37 12.41
C LEU A 293 -9.85 14.21 13.27
N VAL A 294 -10.37 15.15 14.07
CA VAL A 294 -9.58 15.92 15.04
C VAL A 294 -9.00 14.98 16.08
N GLY A 295 -9.84 14.22 16.77
CA GLY A 295 -9.39 13.22 17.76
C GLY A 295 -8.47 12.17 17.15
N PHE A 296 -8.76 11.71 15.93
CA PHE A 296 -7.95 10.76 15.20
C PHE A 296 -6.49 11.25 15.00
N PHE A 297 -6.30 12.45 14.43
CA PHE A 297 -4.97 13.00 14.18
C PHE A 297 -4.25 13.44 15.45
N GLN A 298 -4.98 13.98 16.44
CA GLN A 298 -4.41 14.29 17.75
C GLN A 298 -3.90 13.05 18.48
N ALA A 299 -4.59 11.92 18.38
CA ALA A 299 -4.13 10.66 18.95
C ALA A 299 -2.83 10.19 18.27
N LEU A 300 -2.77 10.21 16.93
CA LEU A 300 -1.54 9.87 16.17
C LEU A 300 -0.35 10.76 16.58
N ARG A 301 -0.58 12.06 16.73
CA ARG A 301 0.45 12.98 17.20
C ARG A 301 0.88 12.68 18.63
N THR A 302 -0.07 12.40 19.52
CA THR A 302 0.20 12.11 20.94
C THR A 302 1.07 10.88 21.12
N ILE A 303 0.86 9.82 20.35
CA ILE A 303 1.72 8.64 20.39
C ILE A 303 3.05 8.84 19.63
N GLY A 304 3.24 10.01 19.00
CA GLY A 304 4.44 10.33 18.23
C GLY A 304 4.56 9.55 16.93
N TRP A 305 3.45 9.22 16.28
CA TRP A 305 3.48 8.53 15.00
C TRP A 305 3.96 9.45 13.88
N THR A 306 4.74 8.89 12.95
CA THR A 306 5.26 9.60 11.77
C THR A 306 5.10 8.71 10.53
N GLY A 307 4.71 9.30 9.40
CA GLY A 307 4.53 8.52 8.17
C GLY A 307 3.65 9.21 7.15
N GLY A 308 3.35 8.48 6.08
CA GLY A 308 2.46 8.93 5.01
C GLY A 308 0.99 8.86 5.42
N VAL A 309 0.28 9.95 5.16
CA VAL A 309 -1.18 10.04 5.26
C VAL A 309 -1.73 10.18 3.86
N ALA A 310 -2.55 9.24 3.41
CA ALA A 310 -3.12 9.26 2.07
C ALA A 310 -4.65 9.46 2.12
N CYS A 311 -5.15 10.40 1.32
CA CYS A 311 -6.58 10.58 1.13
C CYS A 311 -7.14 9.43 0.30
N GLU A 312 -8.03 8.63 0.88
CA GLU A 312 -8.67 7.50 0.21
C GLU A 312 -10.18 7.71 0.04
N THR A 313 -10.55 8.77 -0.67
CA THR A 313 -11.95 9.05 -1.01
C THR A 313 -12.37 8.23 -2.22
N ILE A 314 -12.94 7.06 -1.95
CA ILE A 314 -13.44 6.12 -2.97
C ILE A 314 -14.92 6.41 -3.28
N GLY A 315 -15.30 6.31 -4.56
CA GLY A 315 -16.70 6.39 -5.02
C GLY A 315 -17.09 7.70 -5.63
N ALA A 316 -18.39 8.00 -5.60
CA ALA A 316 -19.02 9.02 -6.42
C ALA A 316 -18.61 10.47 -6.09
N ARG A 317 -18.05 10.73 -4.90
CA ARG A 317 -17.65 12.11 -4.50
C ARG A 317 -16.66 12.75 -5.47
N LEU A 318 -15.81 11.93 -6.10
CA LEU A 318 -14.81 12.40 -7.06
C LEU A 318 -15.11 11.97 -8.51
N ASP A 319 -16.30 11.45 -8.80
CA ASP A 319 -16.69 11.09 -10.17
C ASP A 319 -16.80 12.33 -11.04
N ASN A 320 -16.45 12.19 -12.32
CA ASN A 320 -16.45 13.25 -13.32
C ASN A 320 -15.54 14.46 -13.00
N ILE A 321 -14.62 14.32 -12.06
CA ILE A 321 -13.58 15.31 -11.74
C ILE A 321 -12.27 14.86 -12.41
N ALA A 322 -11.56 15.81 -13.03
CA ALA A 322 -10.27 15.52 -13.65
C ALA A 322 -9.26 15.01 -12.62
N PRO A 323 -8.36 14.05 -12.95
CA PRO A 323 -7.43 13.45 -11.99
C PRO A 323 -6.55 14.46 -11.22
N GLU A 324 -6.09 15.51 -11.88
CA GLU A 324 -5.31 16.57 -11.20
C GLU A 324 -6.15 17.29 -10.14
N GLU A 325 -7.41 17.56 -10.44
CA GLU A 325 -8.30 18.21 -9.50
C GLU A 325 -8.71 17.27 -8.36
N GLN A 326 -8.90 15.95 -8.64
CA GLN A 326 -9.07 14.94 -7.58
C GLN A 326 -7.89 14.99 -6.60
N ALA A 327 -6.66 15.01 -7.12
CA ALA A 327 -5.44 15.07 -6.31
C ALA A 327 -5.37 16.38 -5.50
N ARG A 328 -5.71 17.54 -6.11
CA ARG A 328 -5.75 18.83 -5.42
C ARG A 328 -6.76 18.84 -4.28
N LEU A 329 -7.97 18.35 -4.53
CA LEU A 329 -9.02 18.25 -3.52
C LEU A 329 -8.60 17.33 -2.36
N GLY A 330 -8.04 16.16 -2.65
CA GLY A 330 -7.53 15.24 -1.63
C GLY A 330 -6.41 15.87 -0.79
N LEU A 331 -5.44 16.56 -1.43
CA LEU A 331 -4.38 17.27 -0.72
C LEU A 331 -4.95 18.38 0.16
N ALA A 332 -5.78 19.27 -0.41
CA ALA A 332 -6.30 20.44 0.27
C ALA A 332 -7.19 20.08 1.46
N SER A 333 -8.11 19.13 1.29
CA SER A 333 -9.03 18.71 2.36
C SER A 333 -8.28 18.04 3.52
N THR A 334 -7.33 17.15 3.23
CA THR A 334 -6.51 16.50 4.26
C THR A 334 -5.62 17.51 4.97
N THR A 335 -4.98 18.43 4.23
CA THR A 335 -4.17 19.51 4.82
C THR A 335 -5.00 20.36 5.77
N ALA A 336 -6.20 20.77 5.34
CA ALA A 336 -7.08 21.63 6.14
C ALA A 336 -7.48 20.98 7.47
N VAL A 337 -7.78 19.69 7.47
CA VAL A 337 -8.07 18.93 8.71
C VAL A 337 -6.84 18.88 9.60
N MET A 338 -5.68 18.46 9.06
CA MET A 338 -4.45 18.32 9.85
C MET A 338 -3.94 19.66 10.41
N GLN A 339 -4.11 20.77 9.68
CA GLN A 339 -3.75 22.12 10.17
C GLN A 339 -4.68 22.59 11.28
N ARG A 340 -5.99 22.39 11.14
CA ARG A 340 -6.98 22.72 12.19
C ARG A 340 -6.65 22.02 13.51
N ASP A 341 -6.08 20.81 13.43
CA ASP A 341 -5.74 20.00 14.57
C ASP A 341 -4.30 20.27 15.08
N GLY A 342 -3.58 21.19 14.48
CA GLY A 342 -2.22 21.56 14.84
C GLY A 342 -1.19 20.45 14.58
N VAL A 343 -1.46 19.55 13.63
CA VAL A 343 -0.61 18.42 13.28
C VAL A 343 0.37 18.77 12.16
N LEU A 344 0.00 19.69 11.27
CA LEU A 344 0.84 20.29 10.23
C LEU A 344 1.12 21.76 10.52
#